data_ea13e5a23c4ac6fa5c1c21ec7b526483
#
_entry.id   ea13e5a23c4ac6fa5c1c21ec7b526483
#
_cell.length_a   1.000
_cell.length_b   1.000
_cell.length_c   1.000
_cell.angle_alpha   90.00
_cell.angle_beta   90.00
_cell.angle_gamma   90.00
#
_symmetry.space_group_name_H-M   'P 1'
#
loop_
_entity.id
_entity.type
_entity.pdbx_description
1 polymer ?
#
loop_
_entity_poly.entity_id
_entity_poly.type
_entity_poly.pdbx_seq_one_letter_code
_entity_poly.pdbx_strand_id
1 'polypeptide(L)'
;MSFPKILRLFLLWQLVIILITAAAFTLLPLRTTFIGGSDQASRVDPQPYIRNPLLYSRANFDGIHYVDVARKGYGYAQQAFFPLYPRLINILSKYIHPPALAGILISLASFLVGLIYFARLIRLDYSPKVAFWTIVALLVFPTSFFISAVYTEGLFFLQVILTFYFARTGRWWAASIIGMSASYTRFAGVFLFPALILEWWHQRSHPESRKKPGISDLLCLAFIPLGLVIFMHYLYHTTGDLLAFIHVQKLFQQGRGDKIIMIYQVYWRYLKMIFTVNRSDPLYLTILLEFFSAILFTVTSVVSLIKQRASYSLFNVLNFITPTLSGTFTSVPRYVLLCFPSFLLFGQWLSLASGTYRRLYIAASLGLFILFLMLFVRGYWVA
;
A
#
# COMPACT_ATOMS: atom_id res chain seq x y z
N MET A 1 -17.41 15.46 1.65
CA MET A 1 -16.78 15.84 0.37
C MET A 1 -17.63 15.26 -0.75
N SER A 2 -17.95 16.02 -1.80
CA SER A 2 -18.80 15.54 -2.91
C SER A 2 -17.98 14.70 -3.91
N PHE A 3 -18.64 13.79 -4.61
CA PHE A 3 -18.01 12.95 -5.64
C PHE A 3 -17.25 13.77 -6.70
N PRO A 4 -17.80 14.86 -7.27
CA PRO A 4 -17.07 15.67 -8.26
C PRO A 4 -15.74 16.24 -7.74
N LYS A 5 -15.67 16.58 -6.44
CA LYS A 5 -14.41 17.07 -5.83
C LYS A 5 -13.38 15.96 -5.71
N ILE A 6 -13.80 14.75 -5.33
CA ILE A 6 -12.89 13.58 -5.26
C ILE A 6 -12.38 13.25 -6.65
N LEU A 7 -13.26 13.19 -7.63
CA LEU A 7 -12.93 12.89 -9.02
C LEU A 7 -11.93 13.91 -9.59
N ARG A 8 -12.14 15.21 -9.35
CA ARG A 8 -11.20 16.27 -9.79
C ARG A 8 -9.81 16.10 -9.18
N LEU A 9 -9.71 15.82 -7.87
CA LEU A 9 -8.43 15.59 -7.21
C LEU A 9 -7.74 14.33 -7.79
N PHE A 10 -8.48 13.26 -7.97
CA PHE A 10 -7.98 12.02 -8.54
C PHE A 10 -7.46 12.22 -9.99
N LEU A 11 -8.23 12.89 -10.84
CA LEU A 11 -7.84 13.18 -12.23
C LEU A 11 -6.62 14.12 -12.29
N LEU A 12 -6.59 15.16 -11.45
CA LEU A 12 -5.43 16.04 -11.35
C LEU A 12 -4.17 15.28 -10.92
N TRP A 13 -4.29 14.41 -9.91
CA TRP A 13 -3.20 13.57 -9.44
C TRP A 13 -2.71 12.61 -10.54
N GLN A 14 -3.61 11.99 -11.31
CA GLN A 14 -3.24 11.15 -12.45
C GLN A 14 -2.55 11.96 -13.57
N LEU A 15 -3.05 13.14 -13.87
CA LEU A 15 -2.42 14.03 -14.84
C LEU A 15 -0.99 14.38 -14.43
N VAL A 16 -0.78 14.72 -13.16
CA VAL A 16 0.56 15.03 -12.61
C VAL A 16 1.48 13.81 -12.76
N ILE A 17 1.02 12.58 -12.45
CA ILE A 17 1.81 11.35 -12.63
C ILE A 17 2.20 11.17 -14.09
N ILE A 18 1.27 11.35 -15.04
CA ILE A 18 1.55 11.19 -16.47
C ILE A 18 2.58 12.22 -16.95
N LEU A 19 2.41 13.49 -16.59
CA LEU A 19 3.32 14.56 -16.98
C LEU A 19 4.73 14.37 -16.42
N ILE A 20 4.85 13.99 -15.13
CA ILE A 20 6.15 13.73 -14.51
C ILE A 20 6.79 12.49 -15.16
N THR A 21 6.01 11.43 -15.41
CA THR A 21 6.52 10.23 -16.09
C THR A 21 7.06 10.58 -17.45
N ALA A 22 6.34 11.36 -18.27
CA ALA A 22 6.81 11.82 -19.57
C ALA A 22 8.10 12.66 -19.46
N ALA A 23 8.15 13.62 -18.54
CA ALA A 23 9.33 14.43 -18.28
C ALA A 23 10.54 13.60 -17.81
N ALA A 24 10.32 12.55 -17.03
CA ALA A 24 11.39 11.69 -16.55
C ALA A 24 12.16 11.00 -17.70
N PHE A 25 11.49 10.67 -18.81
CA PHE A 25 12.15 10.03 -19.97
C PHE A 25 13.12 10.97 -20.69
N THR A 26 12.94 12.28 -20.57
CA THR A 26 13.83 13.29 -21.19
C THR A 26 14.89 13.80 -20.22
N LEU A 27 14.55 13.88 -18.93
CA LEU A 27 15.40 14.55 -17.92
C LEU A 27 16.32 13.61 -17.14
N LEU A 28 15.96 12.31 -17.04
CA LEU A 28 16.72 11.35 -16.22
C LEU A 28 17.15 10.14 -17.07
N PRO A 29 18.43 9.75 -17.05
CA PRO A 29 18.88 8.55 -17.75
C PRO A 29 18.25 7.28 -17.17
N LEU A 30 18.06 6.27 -18.00
CA LEU A 30 17.70 4.94 -17.53
C LEU A 30 18.85 4.38 -16.68
N ARG A 31 18.53 3.76 -15.54
CA ARG A 31 19.54 3.10 -14.73
C ARG A 31 20.23 2.01 -15.53
N THR A 32 21.57 2.01 -15.55
CA THR A 32 22.37 1.11 -16.41
C THR A 32 22.18 -0.37 -16.06
N THR A 33 21.89 -0.69 -14.79
CA THR A 33 21.63 -2.06 -14.33
C THR A 33 20.15 -2.48 -14.47
N PHE A 34 19.28 -1.56 -14.90
CA PHE A 34 17.86 -1.85 -15.05
C PHE A 34 17.59 -2.54 -16.38
N ILE A 35 17.08 -3.74 -16.32
CA ILE A 35 16.75 -4.57 -17.49
C ILE A 35 15.23 -4.78 -17.52
N GLY A 36 14.50 -3.69 -17.78
CA GLY A 36 13.08 -3.76 -18.17
C GLY A 36 12.11 -4.40 -17.21
N GLY A 37 12.24 -4.17 -15.87
CA GLY A 37 11.23 -4.61 -14.91
C GLY A 37 11.80 -4.93 -13.54
N SER A 38 12.91 -5.61 -13.43
CA SER A 38 13.49 -6.00 -12.15
C SER A 38 15.00 -6.18 -12.26
N ASP A 39 15.73 -5.87 -11.19
CA ASP A 39 17.18 -6.12 -11.10
C ASP A 39 17.53 -7.62 -11.12
N GLN A 40 16.57 -8.50 -10.90
CA GLN A 40 16.71 -9.95 -10.99
C GLN A 40 16.46 -10.48 -12.41
N ALA A 41 16.75 -9.72 -13.34
CA ALA A 41 16.30 -9.65 -14.69
C ALA A 41 16.78 -10.76 -15.64
N SER A 42 17.53 -11.72 -15.23
CA SER A 42 17.82 -12.89 -16.07
C SER A 42 16.56 -13.71 -16.47
N ARG A 43 15.39 -13.29 -15.97
CA ARG A 43 14.12 -14.02 -16.12
C ARG A 43 12.94 -13.19 -16.65
N VAL A 44 13.10 -11.87 -16.83
CA VAL A 44 12.03 -10.99 -17.29
C VAL A 44 12.41 -10.42 -18.66
N ASP A 45 11.49 -10.50 -19.62
CA ASP A 45 11.67 -9.92 -20.93
C ASP A 45 11.67 -8.37 -20.84
N PRO A 46 12.77 -7.68 -21.20
CA PRO A 46 12.85 -6.22 -21.14
C PRO A 46 12.08 -5.52 -22.26
N GLN A 47 11.74 -6.23 -23.32
CA GLN A 47 11.13 -5.67 -24.53
C GLN A 47 9.84 -4.88 -24.30
N PRO A 48 8.92 -5.30 -23.41
CA PRO A 48 7.71 -4.52 -23.14
C PRO A 48 8.01 -3.11 -22.64
N TYR A 49 8.98 -2.94 -21.73
CA TYR A 49 9.37 -1.62 -21.24
C TYR A 49 10.01 -0.78 -22.36
N ILE A 50 10.89 -1.37 -23.16
CA ILE A 50 11.57 -0.66 -24.24
C ILE A 50 10.58 -0.18 -25.31
N ARG A 51 9.59 -1.01 -25.67
CA ARG A 51 8.58 -0.68 -26.68
C ARG A 51 7.52 0.32 -26.21
N ASN A 52 7.15 0.26 -24.93
CA ASN A 52 6.13 1.16 -24.37
C ASN A 52 6.47 1.56 -22.92
N PRO A 53 7.48 2.44 -22.77
CA PRO A 53 7.98 2.83 -21.45
C PRO A 53 6.95 3.57 -20.59
N LEU A 54 6.04 4.37 -21.18
CA LEU A 54 5.00 5.08 -20.45
C LEU A 54 4.04 4.12 -19.72
N LEU A 55 3.73 2.99 -20.32
CA LEU A 55 2.86 1.99 -19.73
C LEU A 55 3.64 1.10 -18.73
N TYR A 56 4.74 0.51 -19.21
CA TYR A 56 5.44 -0.53 -18.45
C TYR A 56 6.31 0.03 -17.31
N SER A 57 6.64 1.33 -17.30
CA SER A 57 7.26 1.95 -16.12
C SER A 57 6.40 1.86 -14.86
N ARG A 58 5.07 1.76 -15.01
CA ARG A 58 4.15 1.50 -13.90
C ARG A 58 4.12 0.03 -13.45
N ALA A 59 4.75 -0.87 -14.20
CA ALA A 59 4.91 -2.27 -13.84
C ALA A 59 6.37 -2.62 -13.46
N ASN A 60 7.22 -1.64 -13.15
CA ASN A 60 8.58 -1.87 -12.71
C ASN A 60 8.62 -2.66 -11.39
N PHE A 61 9.69 -3.39 -11.15
CA PHE A 61 9.96 -4.19 -9.95
C PHE A 61 8.84 -5.22 -9.65
N ASP A 62 8.15 -5.12 -8.52
CA ASP A 62 7.09 -6.07 -8.15
C ASP A 62 5.96 -6.14 -9.20
N GLY A 63 5.72 -5.04 -9.91
CA GLY A 63 4.66 -4.97 -10.91
C GLY A 63 4.80 -5.99 -12.04
N ILE A 64 6.02 -6.28 -12.49
CA ILE A 64 6.24 -7.27 -13.54
C ILE A 64 5.95 -8.69 -13.04
N HIS A 65 6.22 -8.97 -11.75
CA HIS A 65 5.89 -10.26 -11.15
C HIS A 65 4.36 -10.49 -11.11
N TYR A 66 3.56 -9.47 -10.79
CA TYR A 66 2.10 -9.58 -10.86
C TYR A 66 1.61 -9.87 -12.28
N VAL A 67 2.19 -9.21 -13.29
CA VAL A 67 1.88 -9.46 -14.72
C VAL A 67 2.28 -10.88 -15.10
N ASP A 68 3.45 -11.34 -14.68
CA ASP A 68 3.96 -12.67 -15.04
C ASP A 68 3.13 -13.78 -14.39
N VAL A 69 2.82 -13.66 -13.09
CA VAL A 69 1.90 -14.59 -12.38
C VAL A 69 0.53 -14.62 -13.04
N ALA A 70 0.01 -13.46 -13.46
CA ALA A 70 -1.27 -13.40 -14.17
C ALA A 70 -1.27 -14.15 -15.50
N ARG A 71 -0.14 -14.16 -16.22
CA ARG A 71 0.01 -14.79 -17.55
C ARG A 71 0.37 -16.27 -17.48
N LYS A 72 1.27 -16.65 -16.58
CA LYS A 72 1.93 -17.97 -16.59
C LYS A 72 1.70 -18.78 -15.31
N GLY A 73 1.07 -18.16 -14.27
CA GLY A 73 1.04 -18.75 -12.93
C GLY A 73 2.33 -18.49 -12.15
N TYR A 74 2.42 -19.09 -10.97
CA TYR A 74 3.54 -18.89 -10.07
C TYR A 74 4.82 -19.57 -10.59
N GLY A 75 5.85 -18.76 -10.77
CA GLY A 75 7.22 -19.20 -11.05
C GLY A 75 8.10 -19.17 -9.79
N TYR A 76 9.42 -19.17 -10.02
CA TYR A 76 10.42 -19.11 -8.97
C TYR A 76 10.34 -17.83 -8.16
N ALA A 77 10.32 -17.95 -6.83
CA ALA A 77 10.27 -16.86 -5.85
C ALA A 77 9.02 -15.96 -5.93
N GLN A 78 8.01 -16.32 -6.73
CA GLN A 78 6.81 -15.49 -6.89
C GLN A 78 5.74 -15.76 -5.83
N GLN A 79 5.93 -16.71 -4.93
CA GLN A 79 4.98 -17.05 -3.86
C GLN A 79 4.76 -15.90 -2.84
N ALA A 80 5.62 -14.87 -2.84
CA ALA A 80 5.42 -13.66 -2.08
C ALA A 80 4.24 -12.80 -2.59
N PHE A 81 3.84 -12.97 -3.84
CA PHE A 81 2.79 -12.21 -4.51
C PHE A 81 1.42 -12.88 -4.34
N PHE A 82 0.55 -12.31 -3.53
CA PHE A 82 -0.75 -12.88 -3.19
C PHE A 82 -1.68 -12.96 -4.41
N PRO A 83 -2.56 -13.98 -4.48
CA PRO A 83 -3.17 -14.42 -5.73
C PRO A 83 -4.33 -13.59 -6.26
N LEU A 84 -5.02 -12.77 -5.42
CA LEU A 84 -6.24 -12.09 -5.90
C LEU A 84 -5.94 -11.09 -7.02
N TYR A 85 -4.92 -10.24 -6.84
CA TYR A 85 -4.60 -9.21 -7.82
C TYR A 85 -4.14 -9.79 -9.18
N PRO A 86 -3.19 -10.75 -9.25
CA PRO A 86 -2.85 -11.41 -10.51
C PRO A 86 -4.05 -12.13 -11.15
N ARG A 87 -4.95 -12.74 -10.39
CA ARG A 87 -6.16 -13.37 -10.93
C ARG A 87 -7.08 -12.35 -11.58
N LEU A 88 -7.29 -11.19 -10.94
CA LEU A 88 -8.07 -10.10 -11.52
C LEU A 88 -7.42 -9.57 -12.82
N ILE A 89 -6.09 -9.41 -12.85
CA ILE A 89 -5.35 -9.06 -14.07
C ILE A 89 -5.60 -10.12 -15.14
N ASN A 90 -5.47 -11.40 -14.83
CA ASN A 90 -5.71 -12.48 -15.80
C ASN A 90 -7.11 -12.41 -16.41
N ILE A 91 -8.14 -12.24 -15.56
CA ILE A 91 -9.53 -12.14 -16.02
C ILE A 91 -9.73 -10.93 -16.91
N LEU A 92 -9.29 -9.74 -16.47
CA LEU A 92 -9.49 -8.49 -17.19
C LEU A 92 -8.65 -8.44 -18.49
N SER A 93 -7.47 -9.05 -18.49
CA SER A 93 -6.59 -9.10 -19.65
C SER A 93 -7.12 -9.93 -20.80
N LYS A 94 -8.20 -10.71 -20.61
CA LYS A 94 -8.92 -11.36 -21.71
C LYS A 94 -9.64 -10.34 -22.62
N TYR A 95 -9.94 -9.17 -22.08
CA TYR A 95 -10.67 -8.09 -22.79
C TYR A 95 -9.80 -6.85 -23.03
N ILE A 96 -8.82 -6.61 -22.18
CA ILE A 96 -7.99 -5.40 -22.19
C ILE A 96 -6.51 -5.78 -22.24
N HIS A 97 -5.89 -5.52 -23.39
CA HIS A 97 -4.47 -5.78 -23.60
C HIS A 97 -3.64 -4.49 -23.60
N PRO A 98 -2.38 -4.55 -23.17
CA PRO A 98 -1.68 -5.67 -22.54
C PRO A 98 -2.06 -5.85 -21.04
N PRO A 99 -1.70 -7.00 -20.40
CA PRO A 99 -2.03 -7.26 -18.99
C PRO A 99 -1.58 -6.17 -18.01
N ALA A 100 -0.49 -5.47 -18.27
CA ALA A 100 -0.07 -4.32 -17.48
C ALA A 100 -1.13 -3.20 -17.45
N LEU A 101 -1.81 -2.95 -18.58
CA LEU A 101 -2.92 -1.99 -18.64
C LEU A 101 -4.10 -2.45 -17.79
N ALA A 102 -4.44 -3.74 -17.85
CA ALA A 102 -5.48 -4.32 -16.99
C ALA A 102 -5.15 -4.11 -15.50
N GLY A 103 -3.89 -4.36 -15.09
CA GLY A 103 -3.43 -4.11 -13.73
C GLY A 103 -3.56 -2.64 -13.31
N ILE A 104 -3.13 -1.71 -14.15
CA ILE A 104 -3.26 -0.27 -13.89
C ILE A 104 -4.74 0.12 -13.71
N LEU A 105 -5.63 -0.35 -14.58
CA LEU A 105 -7.05 -0.04 -14.51
C LEU A 105 -7.71 -0.60 -13.24
N ILE A 106 -7.35 -1.81 -12.81
CA ILE A 106 -7.81 -2.39 -11.53
C ILE A 106 -7.35 -1.50 -10.37
N SER A 107 -6.08 -1.09 -10.35
CA SER A 107 -5.53 -0.24 -9.29
C SER A 107 -6.23 1.12 -9.24
N LEU A 108 -6.40 1.78 -10.39
CA LEU A 108 -7.03 3.09 -10.50
C LEU A 108 -8.52 3.06 -10.13
N ALA A 109 -9.28 2.10 -10.67
CA ALA A 109 -10.70 1.97 -10.37
C ALA A 109 -10.92 1.65 -8.88
N SER A 110 -10.14 0.73 -8.34
CA SER A 110 -10.17 0.39 -6.92
C SER A 110 -9.84 1.60 -6.05
N PHE A 111 -8.79 2.34 -6.38
CA PHE A 111 -8.40 3.51 -5.59
C PHE A 111 -9.43 4.63 -5.65
N LEU A 112 -10.01 4.92 -6.82
CA LEU A 112 -11.06 5.94 -6.94
C LEU A 112 -12.28 5.59 -6.07
N VAL A 113 -12.76 4.34 -6.12
CA VAL A 113 -13.85 3.86 -5.25
C VAL A 113 -13.42 3.91 -3.79
N GLY A 114 -12.16 3.52 -3.49
CA GLY A 114 -11.57 3.61 -2.16
C GLY A 114 -11.58 5.03 -1.60
N LEU A 115 -11.22 6.04 -2.39
CA LEU A 115 -11.25 7.46 -1.96
C LEU A 115 -12.67 7.94 -1.63
N ILE A 116 -13.68 7.49 -2.39
CA ILE A 116 -15.08 7.83 -2.13
C ILE A 116 -15.53 7.29 -0.77
N TYR A 117 -15.24 6.02 -0.52
CA TYR A 117 -15.60 5.39 0.76
C TYR A 117 -14.70 5.86 1.90
N PHE A 118 -13.44 6.22 1.64
CA PHE A 118 -12.57 6.84 2.63
C PHE A 118 -13.12 8.19 3.12
N ALA A 119 -13.55 9.03 2.18
CA ALA A 119 -14.23 10.27 2.56
C ALA A 119 -15.50 10.01 3.39
N ARG A 120 -16.27 8.96 3.06
CA ARG A 120 -17.47 8.56 3.83
C ARG A 120 -17.10 8.03 5.21
N LEU A 121 -16.06 7.20 5.32
CA LEU A 121 -15.57 6.64 6.58
C LEU A 121 -15.11 7.75 7.52
N ILE A 122 -14.29 8.69 7.04
CA ILE A 122 -13.82 9.83 7.82
C ILE A 122 -14.99 10.68 8.31
N ARG A 123 -16.02 10.88 7.48
CA ARG A 123 -17.19 11.69 7.83
C ARG A 123 -18.12 11.05 8.87
N LEU A 124 -17.89 9.84 9.26
CA LEU A 124 -18.60 9.25 10.42
C LEU A 124 -18.20 9.93 11.74
N ASP A 125 -16.95 10.42 11.83
CA ASP A 125 -16.41 10.98 13.08
C ASP A 125 -15.89 12.42 12.91
N TYR A 126 -15.60 12.87 11.67
CA TYR A 126 -14.88 14.12 11.41
C TYR A 126 -15.56 15.00 10.36
N SER A 127 -15.16 16.28 10.33
CA SER A 127 -15.69 17.26 9.40
C SER A 127 -15.29 17.01 7.93
N PRO A 128 -16.05 17.54 6.96
CA PRO A 128 -15.67 17.48 5.54
C PRO A 128 -14.31 18.10 5.23
N LYS A 129 -13.85 19.07 6.05
CA LYS A 129 -12.55 19.73 5.92
C LYS A 129 -11.41 18.76 6.27
N VAL A 130 -11.57 17.96 7.32
CA VAL A 130 -10.61 16.90 7.67
C VAL A 130 -10.55 15.84 6.56
N ALA A 131 -11.69 15.38 6.05
CA ALA A 131 -11.73 14.42 4.96
C ALA A 131 -11.00 14.93 3.69
N PHE A 132 -11.17 16.20 3.35
CA PHE A 132 -10.46 16.84 2.23
C PHE A 132 -8.94 16.79 2.44
N TRP A 133 -8.47 17.25 3.59
CA TRP A 133 -7.03 17.32 3.86
C TRP A 133 -6.38 15.95 4.05
N THR A 134 -7.12 14.97 4.54
CA THR A 134 -6.66 13.57 4.62
C THR A 134 -6.40 13.00 3.22
N ILE A 135 -7.34 13.21 2.29
CA ILE A 135 -7.17 12.76 0.90
C ILE A 135 -6.01 13.50 0.23
N VAL A 136 -5.91 14.82 0.41
CA VAL A 136 -4.77 15.58 -0.12
C VAL A 136 -3.45 15.04 0.43
N ALA A 137 -3.35 14.81 1.75
CA ALA A 137 -2.14 14.27 2.37
C ALA A 137 -1.73 12.91 1.79
N LEU A 138 -2.71 12.03 1.52
CA LEU A 138 -2.45 10.74 0.88
C LEU A 138 -1.96 10.90 -0.57
N LEU A 139 -2.63 11.75 -1.36
CA LEU A 139 -2.30 11.93 -2.78
C LEU A 139 -0.93 12.59 -3.01
N VAL A 140 -0.52 13.54 -2.14
CA VAL A 140 0.79 14.20 -2.27
C VAL A 140 1.92 13.45 -1.56
N PHE A 141 1.62 12.33 -0.88
CA PHE A 141 2.67 11.56 -0.18
C PHE A 141 3.74 11.06 -1.17
N PRO A 142 5.04 11.10 -0.82
CA PRO A 142 6.15 10.86 -1.76
C PRO A 142 6.06 9.59 -2.59
N THR A 143 5.41 8.56 -2.08
CA THR A 143 5.30 7.25 -2.75
C THR A 143 3.88 6.91 -3.21
N SER A 144 2.93 7.85 -3.13
CA SER A 144 1.53 7.56 -3.47
C SER A 144 1.31 7.09 -4.90
N PHE A 145 2.24 7.34 -5.82
CA PHE A 145 2.19 6.85 -7.19
C PHE A 145 2.14 5.31 -7.30
N PHE A 146 2.65 4.57 -6.30
CA PHE A 146 2.50 3.10 -6.27
C PHE A 146 1.03 2.66 -6.29
N ILE A 147 0.12 3.45 -5.74
CA ILE A 147 -1.32 3.16 -5.76
C ILE A 147 -1.87 3.14 -7.20
N SER A 148 -1.23 3.83 -8.14
CA SER A 148 -1.62 3.86 -9.56
C SER A 148 -0.82 2.91 -10.44
N ALA A 149 0.14 2.21 -9.87
CA ALA A 149 1.00 1.25 -10.56
C ALA A 149 0.36 -0.14 -10.59
N VAL A 150 1.01 -1.10 -11.25
CA VAL A 150 0.60 -2.51 -11.27
C VAL A 150 1.00 -3.17 -9.95
N TYR A 151 0.34 -2.74 -8.88
CA TYR A 151 0.60 -3.10 -7.51
C TYR A 151 -0.70 -3.31 -6.76
N THR A 152 -0.66 -4.00 -5.63
CA THR A 152 -1.86 -4.30 -4.84
C THR A 152 -2.39 -3.13 -4.02
N GLU A 153 -1.63 -2.04 -3.89
CA GLU A 153 -1.91 -0.91 -2.99
C GLU A 153 -3.29 -0.31 -3.24
N GLY A 154 -3.68 -0.08 -4.49
CA GLY A 154 -4.98 0.49 -4.83
C GLY A 154 -6.15 -0.44 -4.48
N LEU A 155 -6.03 -1.72 -4.82
CA LEU A 155 -7.05 -2.74 -4.51
C LEU A 155 -7.16 -2.97 -3.00
N PHE A 156 -6.01 -3.13 -2.34
CA PHE A 156 -5.99 -3.39 -0.91
C PHE A 156 -6.49 -2.20 -0.08
N PHE A 157 -6.16 -0.97 -0.50
CA PHE A 157 -6.71 0.24 0.11
C PHE A 157 -8.24 0.24 0.06
N LEU A 158 -8.84 -0.05 -1.11
CA LEU A 158 -10.29 -0.18 -1.25
C LEU A 158 -10.85 -1.21 -0.26
N GLN A 159 -10.25 -2.39 -0.21
CA GLN A 159 -10.73 -3.49 0.65
C GLN A 159 -10.66 -3.11 2.13
N VAL A 160 -9.57 -2.51 2.59
CA VAL A 160 -9.41 -2.04 3.97
C VAL A 160 -10.47 -0.99 4.31
N ILE A 161 -10.62 0.02 3.47
CA ILE A 161 -11.58 1.11 3.70
C ILE A 161 -13.03 0.61 3.70
N LEU A 162 -13.40 -0.26 2.76
CA LEU A 162 -14.74 -0.84 2.73
C LEU A 162 -15.01 -1.73 3.93
N THR A 163 -14.03 -2.53 4.36
CA THR A 163 -14.13 -3.38 5.54
C THR A 163 -14.46 -2.56 6.78
N PHE A 164 -13.70 -1.50 7.05
CA PHE A 164 -13.99 -0.59 8.16
C PHE A 164 -15.32 0.16 7.98
N TYR A 165 -15.61 0.64 6.80
CA TYR A 165 -16.86 1.38 6.54
C TYR A 165 -18.10 0.51 6.78
N PHE A 166 -18.10 -0.74 6.31
CA PHE A 166 -19.22 -1.64 6.51
C PHE A 166 -19.34 -2.10 7.97
N ALA A 167 -18.25 -2.39 8.65
CA ALA A 167 -18.26 -2.69 10.08
C ALA A 167 -18.82 -1.50 10.89
N ARG A 168 -18.37 -0.27 10.58
CA ARG A 168 -18.82 0.97 11.21
C ARG A 168 -20.31 1.30 10.94
N THR A 169 -20.84 0.79 9.84
CA THR A 169 -22.27 0.97 9.48
C THR A 169 -23.14 -0.24 9.82
N GLY A 170 -22.63 -1.20 10.61
CA GLY A 170 -23.35 -2.36 11.09
C GLY A 170 -23.58 -3.47 10.04
N ARG A 171 -22.85 -3.45 8.94
CA ARG A 171 -22.91 -4.45 7.86
C ARG A 171 -21.75 -5.45 7.99
N TRP A 172 -21.73 -6.21 9.09
CA TRP A 172 -20.62 -7.06 9.48
C TRP A 172 -20.30 -8.16 8.48
N TRP A 173 -21.31 -8.80 7.88
CA TRP A 173 -21.10 -9.82 6.85
C TRP A 173 -20.40 -9.27 5.61
N ALA A 174 -20.80 -8.10 5.15
CA ALA A 174 -20.11 -7.43 4.04
C ALA A 174 -18.66 -7.08 4.40
N ALA A 175 -18.44 -6.57 5.62
CA ALA A 175 -17.10 -6.30 6.14
C ALA A 175 -16.23 -7.57 6.14
N SER A 176 -16.79 -8.70 6.59
CA SER A 176 -16.07 -9.98 6.68
C SER A 176 -15.69 -10.56 5.32
N ILE A 177 -16.61 -10.52 4.35
CA ILE A 177 -16.35 -11.01 2.98
C ILE A 177 -15.26 -10.16 2.30
N ILE A 178 -15.34 -8.82 2.44
CA ILE A 178 -14.33 -7.93 1.87
C ILE A 178 -13.00 -8.10 2.62
N GLY A 179 -13.01 -8.24 3.95
CA GLY A 179 -11.84 -8.53 4.73
C GLY A 179 -11.17 -9.86 4.35
N MET A 180 -11.95 -10.91 4.04
CA MET A 180 -11.45 -12.15 3.46
C MET A 180 -10.73 -11.90 2.13
N SER A 181 -11.32 -11.10 1.24
CA SER A 181 -10.67 -10.74 -0.01
C SER A 181 -9.39 -9.94 0.21
N ALA A 182 -9.33 -9.10 1.25
CA ALA A 182 -8.12 -8.36 1.63
C ALA A 182 -6.99 -9.31 2.09
N SER A 183 -7.28 -10.30 2.93
CA SER A 183 -6.28 -11.30 3.36
C SER A 183 -5.83 -12.23 2.23
N TYR A 184 -6.62 -12.36 1.16
CA TYR A 184 -6.28 -13.05 -0.08
C TYR A 184 -5.51 -12.15 -1.08
N THR A 185 -5.44 -10.83 -0.80
CA THR A 185 -4.68 -9.84 -1.58
C THR A 185 -3.31 -9.58 -0.98
N ARG A 186 -3.20 -9.53 0.34
CA ARG A 186 -1.95 -9.29 1.08
C ARG A 186 -2.03 -9.91 2.47
N PHE A 187 -0.88 -10.34 3.01
CA PHE A 187 -0.78 -10.84 4.38
C PHE A 187 -1.38 -9.86 5.41
N ALA A 188 -1.13 -8.55 5.23
CA ALA A 188 -1.64 -7.50 6.13
C ALA A 188 -3.18 -7.46 6.24
N GLY A 189 -3.91 -8.08 5.31
CA GLY A 189 -5.37 -8.22 5.37
C GLY A 189 -5.86 -9.00 6.61
N VAL A 190 -5.04 -9.90 7.14
CA VAL A 190 -5.38 -10.65 8.37
C VAL A 190 -5.50 -9.72 9.58
N PHE A 191 -4.80 -8.58 9.59
CA PHE A 191 -4.86 -7.62 10.69
C PHE A 191 -6.22 -6.93 10.84
N LEU A 192 -7.07 -7.01 9.82
CA LEU A 192 -8.45 -6.58 9.92
C LEU A 192 -9.24 -7.42 10.92
N PHE A 193 -8.92 -8.70 11.10
CA PHE A 193 -9.61 -9.58 12.04
C PHE A 193 -9.53 -9.07 13.48
N PRO A 194 -8.35 -8.94 14.13
CA PRO A 194 -8.28 -8.41 15.48
C PRO A 194 -8.75 -6.95 15.57
N ALA A 195 -8.54 -6.13 14.54
CA ALA A 195 -9.02 -4.76 14.52
C ALA A 195 -10.55 -4.68 14.57
N LEU A 196 -11.25 -5.55 13.82
CA LEU A 196 -12.71 -5.58 13.81
C LEU A 196 -13.32 -6.24 15.06
N ILE A 197 -12.61 -7.14 15.74
CA ILE A 197 -13.02 -7.61 17.07
C ILE A 197 -13.07 -6.43 18.03
N LEU A 198 -12.05 -5.55 18.04
CA LEU A 198 -12.08 -4.33 18.85
C LEU A 198 -13.20 -3.37 18.44
N GLU A 199 -13.48 -3.26 17.14
CA GLU A 199 -14.60 -2.43 16.66
C GLU A 199 -15.95 -2.99 17.10
N TRP A 200 -16.13 -4.32 17.03
CA TRP A 200 -17.33 -5.01 17.51
C TRP A 200 -17.52 -4.78 19.01
N TRP A 201 -16.46 -4.96 19.80
CA TRP A 201 -16.48 -4.72 21.24
C TRP A 201 -16.85 -3.27 21.57
N HIS A 202 -16.23 -2.32 20.89
CA HIS A 202 -16.50 -0.90 21.07
C HIS A 202 -17.97 -0.56 20.80
N GLN A 203 -18.54 -1.02 19.66
CA GLN A 203 -19.92 -0.77 19.30
C GLN A 203 -20.91 -1.45 20.26
N ARG A 204 -20.57 -2.63 20.80
CA ARG A 204 -21.40 -3.36 21.74
C ARG A 204 -21.43 -2.69 23.11
N SER A 205 -20.32 -2.14 23.55
CA SER A 205 -20.15 -1.54 24.89
C SER A 205 -20.68 -0.09 24.99
N HIS A 206 -20.83 0.62 23.86
CA HIS A 206 -21.26 2.01 23.86
C HIS A 206 -22.79 2.12 23.68
N PRO A 207 -23.49 2.83 24.60
CA PRO A 207 -24.96 2.94 24.58
C PRO A 207 -25.51 3.64 23.34
N GLU A 208 -24.73 4.59 22.78
CA GLU A 208 -25.12 5.46 21.66
C GLU A 208 -25.05 4.76 20.29
N SER A 209 -24.57 3.52 20.23
CA SER A 209 -24.53 2.76 18.97
C SER A 209 -25.95 2.50 18.48
N ARG A 210 -26.28 3.00 17.28
CA ARG A 210 -27.61 2.87 16.65
C ARG A 210 -28.09 1.42 16.57
N LYS A 211 -27.21 0.46 16.45
CA LYS A 211 -27.48 -0.98 16.44
C LYS A 211 -26.32 -1.71 17.08
N LYS A 212 -26.58 -2.39 18.19
CA LYS A 212 -25.59 -3.23 18.86
C LYS A 212 -25.34 -4.49 18.03
N PRO A 213 -24.07 -4.80 17.70
CA PRO A 213 -23.77 -6.02 16.95
C PRO A 213 -24.03 -7.27 17.80
N GLY A 214 -24.55 -8.31 17.15
CA GLY A 214 -24.83 -9.61 17.76
C GLY A 214 -23.61 -10.54 17.77
N ILE A 215 -23.76 -11.72 18.37
CA ILE A 215 -22.74 -12.79 18.35
C ILE A 215 -22.48 -13.28 16.92
N SER A 216 -23.51 -13.38 16.08
CA SER A 216 -23.37 -13.74 14.67
C SER A 216 -22.45 -12.79 13.91
N ASP A 217 -22.48 -11.49 14.26
CA ASP A 217 -21.60 -10.47 13.69
C ASP A 217 -20.14 -10.63 14.12
N LEU A 218 -19.89 -11.17 15.32
CA LEU A 218 -18.55 -11.54 15.78
C LEU A 218 -18.06 -12.81 15.05
N LEU A 219 -18.89 -13.83 14.96
CA LEU A 219 -18.52 -15.09 14.34
C LEU A 219 -18.22 -14.94 12.85
N CYS A 220 -18.93 -14.07 12.13
CA CYS A 220 -18.64 -13.84 10.71
C CYS A 220 -17.24 -13.23 10.48
N LEU A 221 -16.62 -12.56 11.47
CA LEU A 221 -15.26 -12.05 11.34
C LEU A 221 -14.23 -13.16 11.10
N ALA A 222 -14.53 -14.42 11.49
CA ALA A 222 -13.66 -15.56 11.23
C ALA A 222 -13.47 -15.84 9.71
N PHE A 223 -14.30 -15.27 8.85
CA PHE A 223 -14.07 -15.32 7.39
C PHE A 223 -12.84 -14.53 6.96
N ILE A 224 -12.44 -13.48 7.70
CA ILE A 224 -11.31 -12.63 7.31
C ILE A 224 -10.01 -13.42 7.13
N PRO A 225 -9.53 -14.24 8.09
CA PRO A 225 -8.30 -15.01 7.90
C PRO A 225 -8.42 -16.12 6.87
N LEU A 226 -9.63 -16.55 6.46
CA LEU A 226 -9.78 -17.62 5.48
C LEU A 226 -9.14 -17.29 4.13
N GLY A 227 -9.07 -16.01 3.73
CA GLY A 227 -8.36 -15.62 2.51
C GLY A 227 -6.88 -16.04 2.54
N LEU A 228 -6.19 -15.85 3.65
CA LEU A 228 -4.83 -16.34 3.85
C LEU A 228 -4.78 -17.86 3.88
N VAL A 229 -5.69 -18.51 4.61
CA VAL A 229 -5.73 -19.98 4.72
C VAL A 229 -5.91 -20.64 3.36
N ILE A 230 -6.78 -20.10 2.50
CA ILE A 230 -6.95 -20.57 1.12
C ILE A 230 -5.64 -20.47 0.33
N PHE A 231 -4.90 -19.37 0.48
CA PHE A 231 -3.61 -19.22 -0.19
C PHE A 231 -2.55 -20.16 0.37
N MET A 232 -2.46 -20.32 1.69
CA MET A 232 -1.55 -21.28 2.34
C MET A 232 -1.85 -22.72 1.89
N HIS A 233 -3.12 -23.10 1.79
CA HIS A 233 -3.52 -24.41 1.27
C HIS A 233 -3.04 -24.60 -0.18
N TYR A 234 -3.25 -23.63 -1.04
CA TYR A 234 -2.73 -23.64 -2.41
C TYR A 234 -1.19 -23.81 -2.44
N LEU A 235 -0.46 -23.06 -1.60
CA LEU A 235 0.99 -23.12 -1.53
C LEU A 235 1.47 -24.51 -1.07
N TYR A 236 0.81 -25.09 -0.07
CA TYR A 236 1.14 -26.45 0.38
C TYR A 236 1.03 -27.48 -0.74
N HIS A 237 -0.03 -27.42 -1.54
CA HIS A 237 -0.22 -28.36 -2.66
C HIS A 237 0.75 -28.12 -3.82
N THR A 238 1.24 -26.92 -4.01
CA THR A 238 2.11 -26.59 -5.16
C THR A 238 3.60 -26.60 -4.82
N THR A 239 3.95 -26.35 -3.56
CA THR A 239 5.35 -26.22 -3.13
C THR A 239 5.72 -27.12 -1.96
N GLY A 240 4.75 -27.78 -1.30
CA GLY A 240 4.95 -28.53 -0.06
C GLY A 240 5.12 -27.64 1.19
N ASP A 241 5.03 -26.32 1.05
CA ASP A 241 5.30 -25.36 2.13
C ASP A 241 4.15 -24.38 2.30
N LEU A 242 3.44 -24.46 3.44
CA LEU A 242 2.35 -23.56 3.82
C LEU A 242 2.77 -22.08 3.92
N LEU A 243 4.03 -21.84 4.30
CA LEU A 243 4.58 -20.51 4.55
C LEU A 243 5.54 -20.06 3.44
N ALA A 244 5.46 -20.67 2.26
CA ALA A 244 6.31 -20.34 1.14
C ALA A 244 6.35 -18.83 0.85
N PHE A 245 5.23 -18.10 1.05
CA PHE A 245 5.17 -16.65 0.87
C PHE A 245 6.06 -15.85 1.84
N ILE A 246 6.44 -16.44 2.99
CA ILE A 246 7.43 -15.87 3.92
C ILE A 246 8.83 -16.33 3.54
N HIS A 247 9.02 -17.64 3.31
CA HIS A 247 10.34 -18.21 3.10
C HIS A 247 11.03 -17.72 1.82
N VAL A 248 10.26 -17.42 0.77
CA VAL A 248 10.80 -16.85 -0.48
C VAL A 248 11.30 -15.41 -0.36
N GLN A 249 10.94 -14.68 0.71
CA GLN A 249 11.39 -13.30 0.92
C GLN A 249 12.92 -13.16 0.97
N LYS A 250 13.62 -14.19 1.44
CA LYS A 250 15.09 -14.22 1.46
C LYS A 250 15.70 -14.16 0.06
N LEU A 251 15.00 -14.68 -0.94
CA LEU A 251 15.48 -14.76 -2.33
C LEU A 251 15.54 -13.40 -3.01
N PHE A 252 14.85 -12.40 -2.48
CA PHE A 252 14.85 -11.02 -3.03
C PHE A 252 16.06 -10.20 -2.58
N GLN A 253 16.95 -10.73 -1.74
CA GLN A 253 18.20 -10.08 -1.30
C GLN A 253 18.06 -8.66 -0.73
N GLN A 254 16.86 -8.30 -0.26
CA GLN A 254 16.54 -6.96 0.26
C GLN A 254 16.87 -6.81 1.76
N GLY A 255 17.77 -7.62 2.29
CA GLY A 255 18.14 -7.62 3.73
C GLY A 255 17.05 -8.17 4.65
N ARG A 256 16.01 -8.80 4.10
CA ARG A 256 14.95 -9.47 4.87
C ARG A 256 15.42 -10.81 5.38
N GLY A 257 15.33 -11.00 6.70
CA GLY A 257 15.63 -12.27 7.39
C GLY A 257 14.36 -13.05 7.73
N ASP A 258 14.56 -14.29 8.13
CA ASP A 258 13.52 -15.17 8.72
C ASP A 258 13.43 -15.03 10.25
N LYS A 259 14.35 -14.30 10.86
CA LYS A 259 14.34 -14.00 12.29
C LYS A 259 13.64 -12.68 12.55
N ILE A 260 12.88 -12.64 13.64
CA ILE A 260 12.29 -11.39 14.13
C ILE A 260 13.42 -10.50 14.65
N ILE A 261 13.57 -9.32 14.02
CA ILE A 261 14.53 -8.30 14.39
C ILE A 261 13.75 -7.11 14.98
N MET A 262 14.13 -6.73 16.19
CA MET A 262 13.45 -5.64 16.89
C MET A 262 13.66 -4.31 16.16
N ILE A 263 12.63 -3.49 16.11
CA ILE A 263 12.60 -2.25 15.33
C ILE A 263 13.75 -1.28 15.67
N TYR A 264 14.19 -1.21 16.93
CA TYR A 264 15.31 -0.35 17.34
C TYR A 264 16.64 -0.77 16.67
N GLN A 265 16.84 -2.07 16.42
CA GLN A 265 18.03 -2.58 15.71
C GLN A 265 18.01 -2.15 14.24
N VAL A 266 16.81 -2.11 13.64
CA VAL A 266 16.63 -1.65 12.27
C VAL A 266 16.92 -0.15 12.18
N TYR A 267 16.43 0.67 13.11
CA TYR A 267 16.78 2.08 13.20
C TYR A 267 18.29 2.30 13.32
N TRP A 268 18.97 1.52 14.18
CA TRP A 268 20.43 1.60 14.33
C TRP A 268 21.15 1.23 13.04
N ARG A 269 20.69 0.21 12.32
CA ARG A 269 21.23 -0.19 11.02
C ARG A 269 21.13 0.96 10.01
N TYR A 270 19.95 1.56 9.88
CA TYR A 270 19.72 2.66 8.95
C TYR A 270 20.52 3.92 9.32
N LEU A 271 20.64 4.21 10.61
CA LEU A 271 21.49 5.30 11.07
C LEU A 271 22.94 5.10 10.62
N LYS A 272 23.49 3.89 10.76
CA LYS A 272 24.82 3.56 10.23
C LYS A 272 24.89 3.75 8.71
N MET A 273 23.89 3.24 7.97
CA MET A 273 23.85 3.35 6.50
C MET A 273 23.90 4.82 6.03
N ILE A 274 23.23 5.73 6.71
CA ILE A 274 23.23 7.17 6.39
C ILE A 274 24.66 7.77 6.44
N PHE A 275 25.53 7.25 7.31
CA PHE A 275 26.91 7.74 7.43
C PHE A 275 27.93 6.94 6.59
N THR A 276 27.59 5.72 6.15
CA THR A 276 28.54 4.82 5.49
C THR A 276 28.29 4.62 4.00
N VAL A 277 27.05 4.80 3.52
CA VAL A 277 26.72 4.63 2.11
C VAL A 277 27.16 5.83 1.29
N ASN A 278 27.63 5.58 0.08
CA ASN A 278 28.06 6.63 -0.83
C ASN A 278 26.88 7.56 -1.18
N ARG A 279 27.02 8.83 -0.86
CA ARG A 279 26.00 9.87 -1.08
C ARG A 279 25.72 10.15 -2.57
N SER A 280 26.64 9.79 -3.45
CA SER A 280 26.47 9.93 -4.90
C SER A 280 25.64 8.81 -5.51
N ASP A 281 25.36 7.73 -4.77
CA ASP A 281 24.48 6.66 -5.24
C ASP A 281 23.01 7.08 -5.03
N PRO A 282 22.15 7.03 -6.05
CA PRO A 282 20.71 7.25 -5.90
C PRO A 282 20.02 6.42 -4.81
N LEU A 283 20.57 5.25 -4.47
CA LEU A 283 20.12 4.42 -3.35
C LEU A 283 20.17 5.16 -2.01
N TYR A 284 21.08 6.12 -1.85
CA TYR A 284 21.16 6.94 -0.65
C TYR A 284 19.87 7.71 -0.39
N LEU A 285 19.24 8.26 -1.44
CA LEU A 285 17.94 8.96 -1.31
C LEU A 285 16.83 8.01 -0.87
N THR A 286 16.86 6.76 -1.33
CA THR A 286 15.91 5.73 -0.89
C THR A 286 16.10 5.37 0.58
N ILE A 287 17.34 5.22 1.05
CA ILE A 287 17.68 4.99 2.47
C ILE A 287 17.12 6.12 3.34
N LEU A 288 17.28 7.36 2.92
CA LEU A 288 16.72 8.53 3.64
C LEU A 288 15.20 8.49 3.66
N LEU A 289 14.56 8.21 2.52
CA LEU A 289 13.11 8.08 2.43
C LEU A 289 12.58 6.98 3.36
N GLU A 290 13.19 5.82 3.37
CA GLU A 290 12.85 4.68 4.21
C GLU A 290 12.99 5.02 5.70
N PHE A 291 14.10 5.62 6.09
CA PHE A 291 14.39 6.00 7.47
C PHE A 291 13.41 7.07 7.99
N PHE A 292 13.22 8.16 7.26
CA PHE A 292 12.31 9.23 7.68
C PHE A 292 10.84 8.81 7.63
N SER A 293 10.46 7.98 6.66
CA SER A 293 9.12 7.38 6.64
C SER A 293 8.90 6.48 7.86
N ALA A 294 9.88 5.66 8.24
CA ALA A 294 9.79 4.82 9.42
C ALA A 294 9.61 5.67 10.71
N ILE A 295 10.40 6.74 10.89
CA ILE A 295 10.24 7.66 12.03
C ILE A 295 8.84 8.26 12.05
N LEU A 296 8.41 8.83 10.93
CA LEU A 296 7.12 9.52 10.81
C LEU A 296 5.95 8.58 11.16
N PHE A 297 5.98 7.35 10.64
CA PHE A 297 4.91 6.38 10.89
C PHE A 297 5.04 5.68 12.24
N THR A 298 6.20 5.60 12.86
CA THR A 298 6.32 5.24 14.28
C THR A 298 5.60 6.28 15.15
N VAL A 299 5.92 7.57 14.96
CA VAL A 299 5.28 8.65 15.72
C VAL A 299 3.78 8.67 15.51
N THR A 300 3.32 8.61 14.26
CA THR A 300 1.86 8.63 13.98
C THR A 300 1.16 7.36 14.46
N SER A 301 1.82 6.21 14.50
CA SER A 301 1.26 4.99 15.09
C SER A 301 1.06 5.13 16.59
N VAL A 302 2.06 5.68 17.31
CA VAL A 302 1.91 5.95 18.74
C VAL A 302 0.81 6.99 19.01
N VAL A 303 0.78 8.09 18.25
CA VAL A 303 -0.26 9.11 18.38
C VAL A 303 -1.66 8.54 18.07
N SER A 304 -1.76 7.61 17.12
CA SER A 304 -3.03 6.98 16.78
C SER A 304 -3.62 6.18 17.96
N LEU A 305 -2.79 5.50 18.74
CA LEU A 305 -3.22 4.75 19.92
C LEU A 305 -3.92 5.64 20.96
N ILE A 306 -3.54 6.92 21.02
CA ILE A 306 -4.08 7.89 21.97
C ILE A 306 -5.29 8.65 21.42
N LYS A 307 -5.25 8.99 20.13
CA LYS A 307 -6.20 9.97 19.53
C LYS A 307 -7.26 9.36 18.64
N GLN A 308 -7.16 8.09 18.29
CA GLN A 308 -8.08 7.47 17.34
C GLN A 308 -8.80 6.26 17.94
N ARG A 309 -9.77 5.73 17.20
CA ARG A 309 -10.47 4.49 17.59
C ARG A 309 -9.48 3.34 17.70
N ALA A 310 -9.62 2.54 18.77
CA ALA A 310 -8.73 1.40 19.03
C ALA A 310 -8.61 0.44 17.82
N SER A 311 -9.72 0.21 17.09
CA SER A 311 -9.74 -0.62 15.89
C SER A 311 -8.86 -0.07 14.76
N TYR A 312 -8.90 1.25 14.52
CA TYR A 312 -8.05 1.92 13.53
C TYR A 312 -6.59 1.86 13.94
N SER A 313 -6.32 2.18 15.20
CA SER A 313 -4.96 2.21 15.76
C SER A 313 -4.31 0.84 15.74
N LEU A 314 -5.04 -0.22 16.12
CA LEU A 314 -4.49 -1.58 16.07
C LEU A 314 -4.13 -2.00 14.65
N PHE A 315 -5.03 -1.77 13.67
CA PHE A 315 -4.71 -2.04 12.27
C PHE A 315 -3.47 -1.25 11.81
N ASN A 316 -3.40 0.05 12.14
CA ASN A 316 -2.28 0.92 11.78
C ASN A 316 -0.95 0.39 12.31
N VAL A 317 -0.91 0.05 13.61
CA VAL A 317 0.29 -0.46 14.28
C VAL A 317 0.72 -1.79 13.66
N LEU A 318 -0.19 -2.74 13.49
CA LEU A 318 0.14 -4.06 12.93
C LEU A 318 0.62 -3.96 11.48
N ASN A 319 -0.05 -3.13 10.66
CA ASN A 319 0.34 -2.93 9.26
C ASN A 319 1.71 -2.25 9.11
N PHE A 320 2.07 -1.36 10.04
CA PHE A 320 3.36 -0.68 10.05
C PHE A 320 4.48 -1.56 10.64
N ILE A 321 4.26 -2.16 11.83
CA ILE A 321 5.31 -2.87 12.56
C ILE A 321 5.70 -4.17 11.84
N THR A 322 4.73 -4.94 11.33
CA THR A 322 5.01 -6.29 10.81
C THR A 322 6.10 -6.32 9.73
N PRO A 323 6.08 -5.48 8.67
CA PRO A 323 7.16 -5.49 7.69
C PRO A 323 8.50 -5.04 8.29
N THR A 324 8.53 -4.18 9.31
CA THR A 324 9.78 -3.71 9.93
C THR A 324 10.49 -4.78 10.76
N LEU A 325 9.76 -5.77 11.26
CA LEU A 325 10.33 -6.90 12.01
C LEU A 325 11.14 -7.87 11.15
N SER A 326 11.11 -7.73 9.82
CA SER A 326 11.97 -8.49 8.90
C SER A 326 13.44 -8.04 8.91
N GLY A 327 13.77 -6.95 9.62
CA GLY A 327 15.13 -6.43 9.79
C GLY A 327 15.53 -5.33 8.83
N THR A 328 14.58 -4.79 8.06
CA THR A 328 14.82 -3.68 7.14
C THR A 328 13.61 -2.76 7.06
N PHE A 329 13.84 -1.49 6.67
CA PHE A 329 12.77 -0.56 6.28
C PHE A 329 12.52 -0.55 4.77
N THR A 330 13.15 -1.46 4.04
CA THR A 330 12.91 -1.60 2.59
C THR A 330 11.42 -1.77 2.31
N SER A 331 10.92 -0.97 1.39
CA SER A 331 9.50 -0.87 1.01
C SER A 331 8.56 -0.29 2.08
N VAL A 332 9.03 0.13 3.26
CA VAL A 332 8.18 0.80 4.26
C VAL A 332 7.49 2.02 3.67
N PRO A 333 8.14 2.92 2.89
CA PRO A 333 7.46 4.07 2.30
C PRO A 333 6.26 3.72 1.42
N ARG A 334 6.24 2.51 0.85
CA ARG A 334 5.11 1.98 0.08
C ARG A 334 4.05 1.37 0.99
N TYR A 335 4.45 0.57 1.96
CA TYR A 335 3.51 -0.12 2.86
C TYR A 335 2.71 0.85 3.74
N VAL A 336 3.31 1.97 4.13
CA VAL A 336 2.63 2.98 4.95
C VAL A 336 1.50 3.71 4.22
N LEU A 337 1.38 3.62 2.89
CA LEU A 337 0.23 4.11 2.14
C LEU A 337 -1.10 3.47 2.61
N LEU A 338 -1.02 2.30 3.21
CA LEU A 338 -2.15 1.54 3.72
C LEU A 338 -2.46 1.87 5.19
N CYS A 339 -1.60 2.65 5.85
CA CYS A 339 -1.79 3.17 7.20
C CYS A 339 -2.75 4.37 7.20
N PHE A 340 -4.00 4.17 6.73
CA PHE A 340 -4.99 5.24 6.60
C PHE A 340 -5.21 6.05 7.90
N PRO A 341 -5.09 5.48 9.11
CA PRO A 341 -5.22 6.23 10.36
C PRO A 341 -4.12 7.30 10.51
N SER A 342 -2.89 7.02 10.08
CA SER A 342 -1.82 8.03 10.07
C SER A 342 -2.15 9.19 9.12
N PHE A 343 -2.69 8.92 7.94
CA PHE A 343 -3.14 9.96 7.03
C PHE A 343 -4.31 10.77 7.60
N LEU A 344 -5.18 10.14 8.38
CA LEU A 344 -6.25 10.84 9.10
C LEU A 344 -5.67 11.85 10.11
N LEU A 345 -4.58 11.51 10.84
CA LEU A 345 -3.87 12.45 11.71
C LEU A 345 -3.28 13.63 10.92
N PHE A 346 -2.67 13.36 9.74
CA PHE A 346 -2.20 14.44 8.87
C PHE A 346 -3.35 15.34 8.42
N GLY A 347 -4.50 14.76 8.05
CA GLY A 347 -5.69 15.53 7.66
C GLY A 347 -6.23 16.39 8.80
N GLN A 348 -6.26 15.89 10.02
CA GLN A 348 -6.63 16.65 11.21
C GLN A 348 -5.68 17.84 11.42
N TRP A 349 -4.38 17.57 11.43
CA TRP A 349 -3.36 18.62 11.57
C TRP A 349 -3.46 19.66 10.46
N LEU A 350 -3.51 19.26 9.19
CA LEU A 350 -3.63 20.17 8.05
C LEU A 350 -4.93 20.97 8.07
N SER A 351 -6.02 20.43 8.61
CA SER A 351 -7.28 21.15 8.73
C SER A 351 -7.19 22.34 9.69
N LEU A 352 -6.32 22.26 10.69
CA LEU A 352 -6.09 23.29 11.73
C LEU A 352 -4.92 24.20 11.40
N ALA A 353 -3.91 23.70 10.66
CA ALA A 353 -2.68 24.41 10.35
C ALA A 353 -2.94 25.74 9.60
N SER A 354 -2.02 26.69 9.75
CA SER A 354 -2.05 27.95 8.98
C SER A 354 -1.79 27.71 7.48
N GLY A 355 -2.10 28.68 6.65
CA GLY A 355 -1.88 28.61 5.20
C GLY A 355 -0.40 28.39 4.83
N THR A 356 0.52 28.91 5.61
CA THR A 356 1.97 28.75 5.41
C THR A 356 2.40 27.29 5.64
N TYR A 357 2.04 26.70 6.77
CA TYR A 357 2.41 25.30 7.05
C TYR A 357 1.78 24.32 6.06
N ARG A 358 0.54 24.56 5.62
CA ARG A 358 -0.08 23.76 4.54
C ARG A 358 0.70 23.84 3.24
N ARG A 359 1.11 25.05 2.81
CA ARG A 359 1.89 25.25 1.58
C ARG A 359 3.24 24.55 1.67
N LEU A 360 3.94 24.70 2.80
CA LEU A 360 5.22 24.03 3.03
C LEU A 360 5.11 22.51 2.98
N TYR A 361 4.11 21.95 3.65
CA TYR A 361 3.86 20.49 3.62
C TYR A 361 3.60 20.01 2.19
N ILE A 362 2.70 20.67 1.46
CA ILE A 362 2.37 20.28 0.08
C ILE A 362 3.58 20.42 -0.82
N ALA A 363 4.31 21.52 -0.75
CA ALA A 363 5.50 21.77 -1.59
C ALA A 363 6.60 20.73 -1.33
N ALA A 364 6.92 20.45 -0.06
CA ALA A 364 7.91 19.45 0.31
C ALA A 364 7.49 18.03 -0.14
N SER A 365 6.23 17.65 0.13
CA SER A 365 5.71 16.33 -0.25
C SER A 365 5.66 16.16 -1.77
N LEU A 366 5.22 17.18 -2.53
CA LEU A 366 5.22 17.14 -4.00
C LEU A 366 6.63 17.12 -4.57
N GLY A 367 7.57 17.86 -4.01
CA GLY A 367 8.97 17.81 -4.43
C GLY A 367 9.55 16.39 -4.30
N LEU A 368 9.32 15.74 -3.16
CA LEU A 368 9.74 14.35 -2.94
C LEU A 368 8.96 13.38 -3.86
N PHE A 369 7.66 13.60 -4.05
CA PHE A 369 6.84 12.80 -4.95
C PHE A 369 7.37 12.85 -6.40
N ILE A 370 7.70 14.04 -6.90
CA ILE A 370 8.27 14.22 -8.23
C ILE A 370 9.60 13.47 -8.35
N LEU A 371 10.49 13.68 -7.38
CA LEU A 371 11.81 13.04 -7.35
C LEU A 371 11.70 11.52 -7.39
N PHE A 372 10.92 10.93 -6.47
CA PHE A 372 10.84 9.47 -6.36
C PHE A 372 10.03 8.83 -7.49
N LEU A 373 9.03 9.51 -8.04
CA LEU A 373 8.35 9.03 -9.24
C LEU A 373 9.30 9.00 -10.45
N MET A 374 10.10 10.06 -10.66
CA MET A 374 11.10 10.08 -11.75
C MET A 374 12.12 8.96 -11.60
N LEU A 375 12.65 8.73 -10.40
CA LEU A 375 13.56 7.62 -10.10
C LEU A 375 12.90 6.26 -10.41
N PHE A 376 11.70 6.03 -9.89
CA PHE A 376 10.97 4.77 -10.08
C PHE A 376 10.72 4.43 -11.54
N VAL A 377 10.23 5.39 -12.33
CA VAL A 377 9.92 5.13 -13.75
C VAL A 377 11.16 4.93 -14.62
N ARG A 378 12.33 5.39 -14.14
CA ARG A 378 13.63 5.20 -14.80
C ARG A 378 14.44 4.02 -14.25
N GLY A 379 13.78 3.13 -13.48
CA GLY A 379 14.36 1.88 -13.01
C GLY A 379 15.29 2.00 -11.81
N TYR A 380 15.26 3.12 -11.09
CA TYR A 380 15.95 3.26 -9.81
C TYR A 380 15.05 2.71 -8.71
N TRP A 381 15.64 1.95 -7.79
CA TRP A 381 14.90 1.40 -6.65
C TRP A 381 14.45 2.52 -5.71
N VAL A 382 13.17 2.55 -5.39
CA VAL A 382 12.56 3.58 -4.52
C VAL A 382 11.95 2.98 -3.25
N ALA A 383 11.25 1.84 -3.35
CA ALA A 383 10.59 1.19 -2.20
C ALA A 383 10.12 -0.23 -2.53
#